data_59aa9c376c364828574c1e67757362c9
#
_entry.id   59aa9c376c364828574c1e67757362c9
#
_cell.length_a   1.000
_cell.length_b   1.000
_cell.length_c   1.000
_cell.angle_alpha   90.00
_cell.angle_beta   90.00
_cell.angle_gamma   90.00
#
_symmetry.space_group_name_H-M   'P 1'
#
loop_
_entity.id
_entity.type
_entity.pdbx_description
1 polymer ?
#
loop_
_entity_poly.entity_id
_entity_poly.type
_entity_poly.pdbx_seq_one_letter_code
_entity_poly.pdbx_strand_id
1 'polypeptide(L)'
;MTLVLLTGATRGIGRAAAIELARQGAEVALVGREPERVRAVADEARAAGGGASSIHEHVADLTLMADVHELAGEARERYGRIDVLANNAGALFASRQLTSEGLERTFALNHLAPFLLTNLLRDRLTGGRVVTTASDAHEGGRLDLEDLQSERSYGAMRVYGTSKLCNILFTRELARRAPELHANCFHPGVVRTGFGKNERGIWKILTTVGGPFFRSPERGARSLVWLSLSEQASALTGEYVQDEKVLAPSAQAQDETLAAGLWERSVELTGLSAGAPA
;
A
#
# COMPACT_ATOMS: atom_id res chain seq x y z
N MET A 1 0.64 22.57 5.37
CA MET A 1 1.26 21.73 4.31
C MET A 1 0.79 20.31 4.59
N THR A 2 0.38 19.56 3.58
CA THR A 2 -0.11 18.19 3.76
C THR A 2 1.07 17.23 3.88
N LEU A 3 1.20 16.52 5.00
CA LEU A 3 2.22 15.48 5.19
C LEU A 3 1.71 14.12 4.68
N VAL A 4 2.43 13.54 3.73
CA VAL A 4 2.17 12.22 3.16
C VAL A 4 3.27 11.24 3.55
N LEU A 5 2.96 10.21 4.34
CA LEU A 5 3.84 9.07 4.58
C LEU A 5 3.60 8.03 3.46
N LEU A 6 4.58 7.86 2.57
CA LEU A 6 4.46 7.04 1.36
C LEU A 6 5.35 5.81 1.44
N THR A 7 4.75 4.62 1.48
CA THR A 7 5.48 3.36 1.46
C THR A 7 5.80 2.89 0.04
N GLY A 8 6.92 2.16 -0.13
CA GLY A 8 7.35 1.69 -1.45
C GLY A 8 7.72 2.83 -2.42
N ALA A 9 8.26 3.93 -1.89
CA ALA A 9 8.53 5.18 -2.60
C ALA A 9 9.68 5.11 -3.62
N THR A 10 10.48 4.03 -3.64
CA THR A 10 11.78 4.03 -4.32
C THR A 10 11.74 3.58 -5.80
N ARG A 11 10.61 3.11 -6.31
CA ARG A 11 10.46 2.61 -7.69
C ARG A 11 9.03 2.78 -8.22
N GLY A 12 8.89 2.72 -9.54
CA GLY A 12 7.59 2.62 -10.23
C GLY A 12 6.60 3.70 -9.78
N ILE A 13 5.41 3.27 -9.40
CA ILE A 13 4.30 4.12 -8.97
C ILE A 13 4.69 4.98 -7.77
N GLY A 14 5.32 4.39 -6.75
CA GLY A 14 5.70 5.12 -5.53
C GLY A 14 6.71 6.23 -5.80
N ARG A 15 7.75 5.98 -6.64
CA ARG A 15 8.69 7.03 -7.04
C ARG A 15 7.99 8.16 -7.82
N ALA A 16 7.14 7.80 -8.78
CA ALA A 16 6.40 8.79 -9.55
C ALA A 16 5.44 9.61 -8.66
N ALA A 17 4.77 8.96 -7.70
CA ALA A 17 3.91 9.62 -6.73
C ALA A 17 4.71 10.56 -5.82
N ALA A 18 5.87 10.14 -5.31
CA ALA A 18 6.73 10.95 -4.44
C ALA A 18 7.12 12.28 -5.12
N ILE A 19 7.57 12.20 -6.38
CA ILE A 19 7.96 13.37 -7.18
C ILE A 19 6.76 14.28 -7.44
N GLU A 20 5.60 13.71 -7.77
CA GLU A 20 4.40 14.51 -8.08
C GLU A 20 3.79 15.16 -6.83
N LEU A 21 3.74 14.45 -5.70
CA LEU A 21 3.32 14.99 -4.41
C LEU A 21 4.19 16.20 -4.00
N ALA A 22 5.51 16.05 -4.12
CA ALA A 22 6.45 17.15 -3.85
C ALA A 22 6.23 18.32 -4.81
N ARG A 23 6.02 18.07 -6.11
CA ARG A 23 5.72 19.12 -7.10
C ARG A 23 4.45 19.90 -6.75
N GLN A 24 3.45 19.23 -6.15
CA GLN A 24 2.22 19.85 -5.68
C GLN A 24 2.34 20.50 -4.28
N GLY A 25 3.55 20.57 -3.73
CA GLY A 25 3.84 21.26 -2.46
C GLY A 25 3.54 20.45 -1.21
N ALA A 26 3.34 19.12 -1.32
CA ALA A 26 3.19 18.27 -0.15
C ALA A 26 4.54 18.05 0.56
N GLU A 27 4.51 17.90 1.87
CA GLU A 27 5.59 17.31 2.66
C GLU A 27 5.52 15.80 2.49
N VAL A 28 6.66 15.14 2.16
CA VAL A 28 6.65 13.71 1.83
C VAL A 28 7.67 12.95 2.68
N ALA A 29 7.19 11.99 3.46
CA ALA A 29 8.00 11.02 4.17
C ALA A 29 8.10 9.73 3.34
N LEU A 30 9.26 9.51 2.74
CA LEU A 30 9.54 8.39 1.84
C LEU A 30 9.95 7.16 2.62
N VAL A 31 9.28 6.04 2.42
CA VAL A 31 9.68 4.76 3.01
C VAL A 31 10.14 3.80 1.92
N GLY A 32 11.34 3.24 2.10
CA GLY A 32 11.90 2.23 1.21
C GLY A 32 12.90 1.34 1.92
N ARG A 33 13.24 0.20 1.32
CA ARG A 33 14.13 -0.80 1.92
C ARG A 33 15.62 -0.50 1.74
N GLU A 34 15.98 0.16 0.65
CA GLU A 34 17.38 0.39 0.28
C GLU A 34 17.73 1.88 0.51
N PRO A 35 18.61 2.22 1.49
CA PRO A 35 18.90 3.60 1.89
C PRO A 35 19.34 4.49 0.73
N GLU A 36 20.23 3.99 -0.14
CA GLU A 36 20.73 4.75 -1.29
C GLU A 36 19.62 5.11 -2.29
N ARG A 37 18.64 4.21 -2.46
CA ARG A 37 17.49 4.49 -3.34
C ARG A 37 16.50 5.45 -2.70
N VAL A 38 16.30 5.37 -1.39
CA VAL A 38 15.45 6.34 -0.68
C VAL A 38 16.05 7.72 -0.86
N ARG A 39 17.36 7.88 -0.63
CA ARG A 39 18.08 9.15 -0.82
C ARG A 39 17.99 9.67 -2.24
N ALA A 40 18.22 8.82 -3.25
CA ALA A 40 18.14 9.23 -4.66
C ALA A 40 16.75 9.77 -5.03
N VAL A 41 15.67 9.12 -4.56
CA VAL A 41 14.31 9.60 -4.81
C VAL A 41 13.99 10.85 -3.98
N ALA A 42 14.54 10.97 -2.77
CA ALA A 42 14.40 12.17 -1.97
C ALA A 42 15.01 13.39 -2.68
N ASP A 43 16.18 13.24 -3.29
CA ASP A 43 16.83 14.31 -4.05
C ASP A 43 16.01 14.71 -5.31
N GLU A 44 15.46 13.72 -6.02
CA GLU A 44 14.55 13.99 -7.15
C GLU A 44 13.28 14.72 -6.71
N ALA A 45 12.69 14.30 -5.59
CA ALA A 45 11.48 14.93 -5.04
C ALA A 45 11.76 16.35 -4.56
N ARG A 46 12.89 16.61 -3.87
CA ARG A 46 13.34 17.95 -3.48
C ARG A 46 13.51 18.88 -4.69
N ALA A 47 14.15 18.37 -5.75
CA ALA A 47 14.32 19.12 -6.99
C ALA A 47 12.98 19.45 -7.66
N ALA A 48 12.03 18.51 -7.67
CA ALA A 48 10.70 18.70 -8.25
C ALA A 48 9.83 19.69 -7.45
N GLY A 49 9.98 19.71 -6.12
CA GLY A 49 9.27 20.62 -5.21
C GLY A 49 9.84 22.05 -5.17
N GLY A 50 10.93 22.33 -5.91
CA GLY A 50 11.52 23.67 -6.00
C GLY A 50 11.98 24.27 -4.65
N GLY A 51 12.32 23.40 -3.65
CA GLY A 51 12.72 23.81 -2.30
C GLY A 51 11.56 24.19 -1.37
N ALA A 52 10.32 24.16 -1.84
CA ALA A 52 9.14 24.45 -1.04
C ALA A 52 8.63 23.23 -0.24
N SER A 53 9.00 22.01 -0.65
CA SER A 53 8.54 20.77 -0.02
C SER A 53 9.60 20.17 0.90
N SER A 54 9.20 19.81 2.11
CA SER A 54 10.05 19.02 3.03
C SER A 54 10.00 17.55 2.63
N ILE A 55 11.17 16.92 2.47
CA ILE A 55 11.29 15.51 2.11
C ILE A 55 12.05 14.77 3.22
N HIS A 56 11.41 13.77 3.79
CA HIS A 56 11.96 12.94 4.85
C HIS A 56 12.24 11.52 4.34
N GLU A 57 13.23 10.89 4.93
CA GLU A 57 13.72 9.57 4.53
C GLU A 57 13.55 8.58 5.68
N HIS A 58 12.94 7.43 5.39
CA HIS A 58 12.80 6.29 6.30
C HIS A 58 13.23 5.01 5.60
N VAL A 59 13.90 4.14 6.33
CA VAL A 59 14.37 2.85 5.82
C VAL A 59 13.70 1.73 6.62
N ALA A 60 12.92 0.88 5.95
CA ALA A 60 12.27 -0.28 6.57
C ALA A 60 12.05 -1.40 5.55
N ASP A 61 12.26 -2.66 5.94
CA ASP A 61 11.80 -3.82 5.17
C ASP A 61 10.41 -4.22 5.64
N LEU A 62 9.40 -3.73 4.95
CA LEU A 62 7.99 -3.97 5.27
C LEU A 62 7.53 -5.44 5.10
N THR A 63 8.44 -6.36 4.77
CA THR A 63 8.15 -7.80 4.90
C THR A 63 8.26 -8.28 6.34
N LEU A 64 8.87 -7.49 7.24
CA LEU A 64 9.09 -7.78 8.66
C LEU A 64 8.18 -6.90 9.52
N MET A 65 7.39 -7.53 10.38
CA MET A 65 6.49 -6.78 11.27
C MET A 65 7.27 -5.98 12.32
N ALA A 66 8.44 -6.47 12.73
CA ALA A 66 9.36 -5.73 13.60
C ALA A 66 9.78 -4.39 12.99
N ASP A 67 10.16 -4.36 11.70
CA ASP A 67 10.52 -3.12 11.00
C ASP A 67 9.31 -2.18 10.84
N VAL A 68 8.09 -2.74 10.70
CA VAL A 68 6.86 -1.94 10.67
C VAL A 68 6.60 -1.26 12.01
N HIS A 69 6.85 -1.94 13.13
CA HIS A 69 6.76 -1.35 14.47
C HIS A 69 7.80 -0.24 14.68
N GLU A 70 9.05 -0.47 14.25
CA GLU A 70 10.13 0.52 14.34
C GLU A 70 9.77 1.77 13.52
N LEU A 71 9.37 1.60 12.25
CA LEU A 71 8.92 2.69 11.39
C LEU A 71 7.76 3.48 12.02
N ALA A 72 6.77 2.79 12.59
CA ALA A 72 5.65 3.46 13.26
C ALA A 72 6.13 4.26 14.49
N GLY A 73 7.07 3.72 15.28
CA GLY A 73 7.70 4.40 16.40
C GLY A 73 8.41 5.69 15.96
N GLU A 74 9.31 5.59 14.97
CA GLU A 74 10.00 6.75 14.39
C GLU A 74 9.03 7.81 13.86
N ALA A 75 7.98 7.38 13.14
CA ALA A 75 6.99 8.30 12.59
C ALA A 75 6.19 9.01 13.70
N ARG A 76 5.84 8.32 14.79
CA ARG A 76 5.16 8.89 15.95
C ARG A 76 6.01 9.90 16.72
N GLU A 77 7.31 9.66 16.82
CA GLU A 77 8.26 10.59 17.45
C GLU A 77 8.49 11.84 16.60
N ARG A 78 8.56 11.65 15.28
CA ARG A 78 8.89 12.73 14.34
C ARG A 78 7.71 13.59 13.95
N TYR A 79 6.51 12.98 13.81
CA TYR A 79 5.32 13.66 13.29
C TYR A 79 4.20 13.74 14.32
N GLY A 80 3.80 14.95 14.65
CA GLY A 80 2.65 15.16 15.53
C GLY A 80 1.33 14.75 14.88
N ARG A 81 1.26 14.83 13.54
CA ARG A 81 0.11 14.45 12.70
C ARG A 81 0.63 13.97 11.34
N ILE A 82 -0.05 13.01 10.76
CA ILE A 82 0.12 12.52 9.39
C ILE A 82 -1.21 12.75 8.67
N ASP A 83 -1.21 13.57 7.62
CA ASP A 83 -2.45 13.87 6.89
C ASP A 83 -2.84 12.75 5.94
N VAL A 84 -1.85 12.04 5.38
CA VAL A 84 -2.07 10.92 4.45
C VAL A 84 -1.08 9.79 4.72
N LEU A 85 -1.59 8.57 4.92
CA LEU A 85 -0.81 7.34 4.85
C LEU A 85 -1.07 6.67 3.51
N ALA A 86 -0.06 6.65 2.64
CA ALA A 86 -0.11 5.99 1.33
C ALA A 86 0.56 4.61 1.40
N ASN A 87 -0.24 3.58 1.60
CA ASN A 87 0.15 2.17 1.60
C ASN A 87 0.33 1.68 0.17
N ASN A 88 1.51 1.99 -0.43
CA ASN A 88 1.79 1.66 -1.82
C ASN A 88 2.81 0.52 -1.98
N ALA A 89 3.60 0.20 -0.95
CA ALA A 89 4.53 -0.92 -1.01
C ALA A 89 3.82 -2.23 -1.39
N GLY A 90 4.44 -3.01 -2.27
CA GLY A 90 3.89 -4.30 -2.68
C GLY A 90 4.79 -5.01 -3.68
N ALA A 91 4.71 -6.33 -3.68
CA ALA A 91 5.45 -7.18 -4.60
C ALA A 91 4.67 -8.47 -4.92
N LEU A 92 5.15 -9.17 -5.95
CA LEU A 92 4.77 -10.53 -6.30
C LEU A 92 6.03 -11.40 -6.22
N PHE A 93 5.95 -12.49 -5.47
CA PHE A 93 7.03 -13.49 -5.39
C PHE A 93 6.62 -14.74 -6.16
N ALA A 94 7.54 -15.29 -6.96
CA ALA A 94 7.25 -16.42 -7.85
C ALA A 94 7.03 -17.74 -7.11
N SER A 95 7.59 -17.88 -5.92
CA SER A 95 7.46 -19.07 -5.06
C SER A 95 7.10 -18.66 -3.65
N ARG A 96 6.48 -19.59 -2.92
CA ARG A 96 6.20 -19.40 -1.49
C ARG A 96 7.51 -19.23 -0.73
N GLN A 97 7.63 -18.13 -0.03
CA GLN A 97 8.76 -17.81 0.84
C GLN A 97 8.21 -17.28 2.16
N LEU A 98 8.80 -17.70 3.26
CA LEU A 98 8.49 -17.16 4.57
C LEU A 98 9.49 -16.08 4.94
N THR A 99 9.03 -15.09 5.69
CA THR A 99 9.89 -14.13 6.39
C THR A 99 10.58 -14.82 7.58
N SER A 100 11.54 -14.16 8.20
CA SER A 100 12.16 -14.65 9.45
C SER A 100 11.14 -14.78 10.60
N GLU A 101 9.99 -14.13 10.48
CA GLU A 101 8.88 -14.17 11.44
C GLU A 101 7.86 -15.27 11.11
N GLY A 102 8.11 -16.10 10.06
CA GLY A 102 7.24 -17.21 9.66
C GLY A 102 6.02 -16.80 8.83
N LEU A 103 5.95 -15.55 8.34
CA LEU A 103 4.83 -15.07 7.54
C LEU A 103 5.09 -15.24 6.04
N GLU A 104 4.05 -15.60 5.25
CA GLU A 104 4.18 -15.67 3.79
C GLU A 104 4.47 -14.27 3.24
N ARG A 105 5.50 -14.17 2.44
CA ARG A 105 6.16 -12.93 2.11
C ARG A 105 5.30 -11.97 1.28
N THR A 106 4.43 -12.48 0.37
CA THR A 106 3.51 -11.65 -0.40
C THR A 106 2.42 -11.09 0.52
N PHE A 107 1.87 -11.94 1.37
CA PHE A 107 0.83 -11.56 2.32
C PHE A 107 1.37 -10.58 3.38
N ALA A 108 2.57 -10.84 3.91
CA ALA A 108 3.23 -9.95 4.86
C ALA A 108 3.41 -8.54 4.29
N LEU A 109 4.04 -8.42 3.10
CA LEU A 109 4.32 -7.12 2.49
C LEU A 109 3.07 -6.40 2.02
N ASN A 110 2.17 -7.13 1.30
CA ASN A 110 1.08 -6.49 0.59
C ASN A 110 -0.12 -6.17 1.48
N HIS A 111 -0.32 -6.95 2.58
CA HIS A 111 -1.49 -6.82 3.44
C HIS A 111 -1.15 -6.60 4.91
N LEU A 112 -0.33 -7.43 5.55
CA LEU A 112 -0.08 -7.29 7.00
C LEU A 112 0.67 -5.99 7.33
N ALA A 113 1.64 -5.58 6.51
CA ALA A 113 2.37 -4.33 6.71
C ALA A 113 1.45 -3.10 6.63
N PRO A 114 0.62 -2.89 5.57
CA PRO A 114 -0.34 -1.78 5.56
C PRO A 114 -1.37 -1.86 6.69
N PHE A 115 -1.84 -3.07 7.03
CA PHE A 115 -2.73 -3.26 8.17
C PHE A 115 -2.09 -2.80 9.48
N LEU A 116 -0.92 -3.32 9.79
CA LEU A 116 -0.20 -3.02 11.04
C LEU A 116 0.19 -1.53 11.13
N LEU A 117 0.83 -1.01 10.07
CA LEU A 117 1.29 0.39 10.04
C LEU A 117 0.12 1.36 10.22
N THR A 118 -1.01 1.11 9.55
CA THR A 118 -2.21 1.96 9.68
C THR A 118 -2.73 1.97 11.12
N ASN A 119 -2.84 0.79 11.76
CA ASN A 119 -3.35 0.70 13.12
C ASN A 119 -2.38 1.30 14.15
N LEU A 120 -1.07 1.12 13.99
CA LEU A 120 -0.06 1.74 14.86
C LEU A 120 0.00 3.26 14.77
N LEU A 121 -0.39 3.83 13.62
CA LEU A 121 -0.36 5.27 13.38
C LEU A 121 -1.74 5.93 13.50
N ARG A 122 -2.78 5.19 13.89
CA ARG A 122 -4.17 5.67 13.87
C ARG A 122 -4.37 6.99 14.64
N ASP A 123 -3.74 7.13 15.80
CA ASP A 123 -3.79 8.35 16.60
C ASP A 123 -3.11 9.57 15.93
N ARG A 124 -2.18 9.33 15.00
CA ARG A 124 -1.53 10.38 14.19
C ARG A 124 -2.29 10.70 12.90
N LEU A 125 -3.23 9.83 12.52
CA LEU A 125 -4.02 9.92 11.27
C LEU A 125 -5.40 10.56 11.47
N THR A 126 -5.80 10.91 12.67
CA THR A 126 -7.15 11.42 12.98
C THR A 126 -7.57 12.56 12.05
N GLY A 127 -8.68 12.37 11.34
CA GLY A 127 -9.17 13.27 10.30
C GLY A 127 -8.34 13.24 9.00
N GLY A 128 -7.43 12.28 8.89
CA GLY A 128 -6.57 12.08 7.72
C GLY A 128 -7.10 11.04 6.73
N ARG A 129 -6.27 10.74 5.75
CA ARG A 129 -6.59 9.80 4.67
C ARG A 129 -5.67 8.58 4.70
N VAL A 130 -6.24 7.40 4.41
CA VAL A 130 -5.49 6.18 4.16
C VAL A 130 -5.72 5.76 2.71
N VAL A 131 -4.66 5.69 1.92
CA VAL A 131 -4.71 5.36 0.49
C VAL A 131 -3.96 4.07 0.25
N THR A 132 -4.67 2.99 -0.09
CA THR A 132 -4.08 1.65 -0.24
C THR A 132 -4.03 1.21 -1.69
N THR A 133 -2.88 0.73 -2.16
CA THR A 133 -2.73 0.20 -3.52
C THR A 133 -3.32 -1.20 -3.63
N ALA A 134 -4.45 -1.31 -4.31
CA ALA A 134 -5.10 -2.55 -4.74
C ALA A 134 -4.68 -2.95 -6.18
N SER A 135 -5.47 -3.76 -6.86
CA SER A 135 -5.28 -4.16 -8.26
C SER A 135 -6.52 -4.88 -8.79
N ASP A 136 -6.77 -4.83 -10.09
CA ASP A 136 -7.77 -5.67 -10.78
C ASP A 136 -7.47 -7.17 -10.62
N ALA A 137 -6.23 -7.53 -10.29
CA ALA A 137 -5.88 -8.91 -9.96
C ALA A 137 -6.71 -9.49 -8.80
N HIS A 138 -7.36 -8.64 -7.99
CA HIS A 138 -8.27 -9.06 -6.91
C HIS A 138 -9.45 -9.91 -7.41
N GLU A 139 -9.89 -9.73 -8.65
CA GLU A 139 -10.97 -10.52 -9.25
C GLU A 139 -10.61 -12.00 -9.36
N GLY A 140 -9.34 -12.31 -9.62
CA GLY A 140 -8.78 -13.67 -9.61
C GLY A 140 -8.35 -14.18 -8.23
N GLY A 141 -8.38 -13.32 -7.21
CA GLY A 141 -8.09 -13.68 -5.83
C GLY A 141 -9.18 -14.57 -5.21
N ARG A 142 -8.80 -15.39 -4.26
CA ARG A 142 -9.72 -16.18 -3.43
C ARG A 142 -9.17 -16.19 -2.01
N LEU A 143 -9.90 -15.57 -1.09
CA LEU A 143 -9.52 -15.50 0.30
C LEU A 143 -10.08 -16.71 1.04
N ASP A 144 -9.19 -17.48 1.65
CA ASP A 144 -9.49 -18.55 2.61
C ASP A 144 -8.87 -18.15 3.95
N LEU A 145 -9.72 -17.87 4.95
CA LEU A 145 -9.27 -17.43 6.28
C LEU A 145 -8.51 -18.55 7.04
N GLU A 146 -8.68 -19.80 6.61
CA GLU A 146 -7.98 -20.97 7.18
C GLU A 146 -6.65 -21.26 6.46
N ASP A 147 -6.30 -20.51 5.40
CA ASP A 147 -5.04 -20.68 4.65
C ASP A 147 -4.48 -19.36 4.15
N LEU A 148 -4.42 -18.36 5.00
CA LEU A 148 -3.87 -17.02 4.67
C LEU A 148 -2.40 -17.08 4.24
N GLN A 149 -1.68 -18.10 4.69
CA GLN A 149 -0.26 -18.31 4.41
C GLN A 149 -0.01 -19.14 3.14
N SER A 150 -1.08 -19.53 2.41
CA SER A 150 -1.02 -20.33 1.19
C SER A 150 -0.19 -21.62 1.36
N GLU A 151 -0.41 -22.34 2.46
CA GLU A 151 0.32 -23.56 2.82
C GLU A 151 -0.12 -24.76 1.98
N ARG A 152 -1.44 -24.84 1.70
CA ARG A 152 -2.02 -25.96 0.93
C ARG A 152 -1.61 -25.91 -0.55
N SER A 153 -1.47 -24.72 -1.10
CA SER A 153 -0.99 -24.55 -2.48
C SER A 153 -0.56 -23.11 -2.75
N TYR A 154 0.48 -22.92 -3.54
CA TYR A 154 1.00 -21.62 -3.94
C TYR A 154 0.92 -21.43 -5.44
N GLY A 155 0.34 -20.32 -5.86
CA GLY A 155 0.38 -19.84 -7.24
C GLY A 155 0.59 -18.33 -7.22
N ALA A 156 1.73 -17.84 -7.72
CA ALA A 156 2.18 -16.47 -7.55
C ALA A 156 1.09 -15.42 -7.89
N MET A 157 0.41 -15.56 -9.04
CA MET A 157 -0.64 -14.62 -9.45
C MET A 157 -1.90 -14.74 -8.58
N ARG A 158 -2.25 -15.96 -8.15
CA ARG A 158 -3.39 -16.17 -7.26
C ARG A 158 -3.13 -15.56 -5.88
N VAL A 159 -1.95 -15.81 -5.28
CA VAL A 159 -1.56 -15.24 -3.98
C VAL A 159 -1.49 -13.72 -4.05
N TYR A 160 -0.90 -13.19 -5.12
CA TYR A 160 -0.89 -11.75 -5.36
C TYR A 160 -2.32 -11.19 -5.48
N GLY A 161 -3.18 -11.80 -6.30
CA GLY A 161 -4.58 -11.40 -6.44
C GLY A 161 -5.33 -11.45 -5.11
N THR A 162 -5.12 -12.51 -4.31
CA THR A 162 -5.68 -12.63 -2.96
C THR A 162 -5.18 -11.50 -2.04
N SER A 163 -3.89 -11.17 -2.08
CA SER A 163 -3.37 -10.05 -1.29
C SER A 163 -3.99 -8.70 -1.68
N LYS A 164 -4.34 -8.52 -2.96
CA LYS A 164 -5.01 -7.30 -3.43
C LYS A 164 -6.51 -7.27 -3.09
N LEU A 165 -7.15 -8.43 -3.03
CA LEU A 165 -8.48 -8.60 -2.44
C LEU A 165 -8.48 -8.24 -0.96
N CYS A 166 -7.49 -8.71 -0.19
CA CYS A 166 -7.30 -8.34 1.22
C CYS A 166 -7.18 -6.84 1.41
N ASN A 167 -6.51 -6.12 0.50
CA ASN A 167 -6.36 -4.67 0.59
C ASN A 167 -7.70 -3.93 0.39
N ILE A 168 -8.59 -4.42 -0.47
CA ILE A 168 -9.92 -3.84 -0.64
C ILE A 168 -10.78 -4.12 0.60
N LEU A 169 -10.81 -5.37 1.08
CA LEU A 169 -11.52 -5.76 2.28
C LEU A 169 -11.05 -4.96 3.50
N PHE A 170 -9.73 -4.84 3.68
CA PHE A 170 -9.12 -4.02 4.73
C PHE A 170 -9.57 -2.56 4.66
N THR A 171 -9.55 -1.95 3.47
CA THR A 171 -9.94 -0.55 3.27
C THR A 171 -11.40 -0.32 3.68
N ARG A 172 -12.31 -1.22 3.27
CA ARG A 172 -13.74 -1.13 3.59
C ARG A 172 -13.98 -1.36 5.08
N GLU A 173 -13.32 -2.32 5.68
CA GLU A 173 -13.43 -2.60 7.11
C GLU A 173 -12.84 -1.47 7.95
N LEU A 174 -11.71 -0.89 7.52
CA LEU A 174 -11.12 0.29 8.18
C LEU A 174 -12.09 1.47 8.14
N ALA A 175 -12.74 1.75 7.00
CA ALA A 175 -13.73 2.81 6.89
C ALA A 175 -14.92 2.63 7.85
N ARG A 176 -15.31 1.36 8.13
CA ARG A 176 -16.36 1.05 9.13
C ARG A 176 -15.90 1.21 10.58
N ARG A 177 -14.67 0.75 10.87
CA ARG A 177 -14.11 0.73 12.24
C ARG A 177 -13.51 2.06 12.67
N ALA A 178 -13.18 2.92 11.71
CA ALA A 178 -12.49 4.19 11.93
C ALA A 178 -13.18 5.33 11.16
N PRO A 179 -14.41 5.70 11.52
CA PRO A 179 -15.17 6.73 10.81
C PRO A 179 -14.52 8.11 10.85
N GLU A 180 -13.52 8.30 11.71
CA GLU A 180 -12.68 9.50 11.76
C GLU A 180 -11.62 9.54 10.63
N LEU A 181 -11.44 8.45 9.86
CA LEU A 181 -10.50 8.35 8.76
C LEU A 181 -11.22 8.25 7.40
N HIS A 182 -10.60 8.78 6.37
CA HIS A 182 -11.02 8.59 4.98
C HIS A 182 -10.16 7.51 4.32
N ALA A 183 -10.60 6.25 4.41
CA ALA A 183 -9.86 5.10 3.89
C ALA A 183 -10.35 4.72 2.50
N ASN A 184 -9.47 4.77 1.49
CA ASN A 184 -9.78 4.38 0.12
C ASN A 184 -8.67 3.53 -0.48
N CYS A 185 -9.00 2.72 -1.48
CA CYS A 185 -8.01 1.98 -2.24
C CYS A 185 -8.14 2.25 -3.74
N PHE A 186 -7.06 1.98 -4.48
CA PHE A 186 -7.07 2.24 -5.91
C PHE A 186 -6.35 1.15 -6.70
N HIS A 187 -6.77 0.98 -7.97
CA HIS A 187 -6.06 0.21 -8.98
C HIS A 187 -5.29 1.15 -9.92
N PRO A 188 -3.96 0.97 -10.04
CA PRO A 188 -3.12 1.85 -10.87
C PRO A 188 -3.21 1.58 -12.39
N GLY A 189 -3.95 0.57 -12.82
CA GLY A 189 -3.86 -0.03 -14.15
C GLY A 189 -2.67 -0.98 -14.26
N VAL A 190 -2.47 -1.56 -15.42
CA VAL A 190 -1.29 -2.41 -15.70
C VAL A 190 -0.11 -1.50 -15.98
N VAL A 191 0.76 -1.29 -14.98
CA VAL A 191 1.87 -0.33 -15.05
C VAL A 191 3.18 -1.05 -15.36
N ARG A 192 3.99 -0.46 -16.24
CA ARG A 192 5.37 -0.89 -16.49
C ARG A 192 6.24 -0.56 -15.27
N THR A 193 6.17 -1.41 -14.25
CA THR A 193 7.03 -1.31 -13.07
C THR A 193 8.11 -2.40 -13.12
N GLY A 194 9.19 -2.22 -12.35
CA GLY A 194 10.20 -3.28 -12.15
C GLY A 194 9.70 -4.48 -11.34
N PHE A 195 8.40 -4.67 -11.25
CA PHE A 195 7.67 -5.69 -10.53
C PHE A 195 8.07 -7.08 -11.02
N GLY A 196 8.68 -7.89 -10.18
CA GLY A 196 9.14 -9.24 -10.56
C GLY A 196 10.41 -9.33 -11.41
N LYS A 197 11.19 -8.26 -11.60
CA LYS A 197 12.43 -8.29 -12.41
C LYS A 197 13.47 -9.30 -11.94
N ASN A 198 13.47 -9.67 -10.67
CA ASN A 198 14.38 -10.69 -10.13
C ASN A 198 13.88 -12.13 -10.35
N GLU A 199 12.66 -12.30 -10.91
CA GLU A 199 11.98 -13.57 -11.11
C GLU A 199 11.91 -13.90 -12.60
N ARG A 200 12.91 -14.62 -13.09
CA ARG A 200 13.24 -14.83 -14.53
C ARG A 200 12.15 -15.44 -15.43
N GLY A 201 11.01 -15.91 -14.93
CA GLY A 201 9.97 -16.60 -15.71
C GLY A 201 8.74 -15.75 -16.04
N ILE A 202 8.13 -15.14 -15.06
CA ILE A 202 6.80 -14.46 -15.17
C ILE A 202 6.91 -13.16 -15.97
N TRP A 203 8.03 -12.44 -15.84
CA TRP A 203 8.28 -11.20 -16.58
C TRP A 203 8.31 -11.37 -18.09
N LYS A 204 8.87 -12.47 -18.58
CA LYS A 204 8.98 -12.73 -20.01
C LYS A 204 7.60 -12.90 -20.66
N ILE A 205 6.65 -13.48 -19.92
CA ILE A 205 5.27 -13.67 -20.41
C ILE A 205 4.51 -12.33 -20.39
N LEU A 206 4.59 -11.57 -19.30
CA LEU A 206 3.92 -10.27 -19.17
C LEU A 206 4.44 -9.23 -20.17
N THR A 207 5.75 -9.15 -20.39
CA THR A 207 6.34 -8.16 -21.30
C THR A 207 6.20 -8.52 -22.78
N THR A 208 6.07 -9.81 -23.11
CA THR A 208 5.94 -10.26 -24.51
C THR A 208 4.51 -10.05 -25.04
N VAL A 209 3.49 -10.18 -24.19
CA VAL A 209 2.08 -10.10 -24.60
C VAL A 209 1.47 -8.71 -24.40
N GLY A 210 1.99 -7.90 -23.50
CA GLY A 210 1.33 -6.65 -23.04
C GLY A 210 2.08 -5.35 -23.33
N GLY A 211 3.22 -5.37 -24.05
CA GLY A 211 4.11 -4.21 -24.19
C GLY A 211 3.47 -2.86 -24.52
N PRO A 212 2.54 -2.75 -25.48
CA PRO A 212 1.91 -1.49 -25.87
C PRO A 212 0.85 -0.98 -24.88
N PHE A 213 0.31 -1.86 -24.02
CA PHE A 213 -0.82 -1.55 -23.12
C PHE A 213 -0.39 -1.18 -21.71
N PHE A 214 0.91 -1.23 -21.40
CA PHE A 214 1.41 -0.85 -20.07
C PHE A 214 1.36 0.68 -19.89
N ARG A 215 0.76 1.11 -18.80
CA ARG A 215 0.77 2.51 -18.37
C ARG A 215 2.17 2.91 -17.90
N SER A 216 2.50 4.19 -18.03
CA SER A 216 3.69 4.73 -17.38
C SER A 216 3.50 4.77 -15.84
N PRO A 217 4.60 4.77 -15.05
CA PRO A 217 4.53 4.95 -13.60
C PRO A 217 3.77 6.22 -13.19
N GLU A 218 3.94 7.32 -13.92
CA GLU A 218 3.28 8.60 -13.67
C GLU A 218 1.76 8.48 -13.82
N ARG A 219 1.29 7.80 -14.87
CA ARG A 219 -0.13 7.52 -15.05
C ARG A 219 -0.69 6.59 -13.96
N GLY A 220 0.09 5.61 -13.55
CA GLY A 220 -0.27 4.72 -12.44
C GLY A 220 -0.35 5.43 -11.09
N ALA A 221 0.43 6.49 -10.89
CA ALA A 221 0.45 7.27 -9.68
C ALA A 221 -0.72 8.27 -9.54
N ARG A 222 -1.44 8.59 -10.63
CA ARG A 222 -2.46 9.65 -10.63
C ARG A 222 -3.55 9.45 -9.59
N SER A 223 -4.12 8.25 -9.49
CA SER A 223 -5.17 7.98 -8.49
C SER A 223 -4.64 8.05 -7.06
N LEU A 224 -3.38 7.65 -6.81
CA LEU A 224 -2.75 7.80 -5.50
C LEU A 224 -2.63 9.29 -5.14
N VAL A 225 -2.08 10.11 -6.02
CA VAL A 225 -1.89 11.55 -5.80
C VAL A 225 -3.26 12.24 -5.63
N TRP A 226 -4.22 11.90 -6.49
CA TRP A 226 -5.58 12.45 -6.42
C TRP A 226 -6.27 12.09 -5.09
N LEU A 227 -6.25 10.83 -4.65
CA LEU A 227 -6.79 10.42 -3.36
C LEU A 227 -6.07 11.10 -2.19
N SER A 228 -4.78 11.40 -2.35
CA SER A 228 -3.98 12.04 -1.30
C SER A 228 -4.28 13.53 -1.15
N LEU A 229 -4.39 14.28 -2.26
CA LEU A 229 -4.38 15.74 -2.21
C LEU A 229 -5.68 16.40 -2.71
N SER A 230 -6.48 15.74 -3.56
CA SER A 230 -7.65 16.36 -4.15
C SER A 230 -8.74 16.62 -3.12
N GLU A 231 -9.35 17.81 -3.20
CA GLU A 231 -10.53 18.16 -2.43
C GLU A 231 -11.76 17.32 -2.87
N GLN A 232 -11.84 16.96 -4.15
CA GLN A 232 -12.91 16.11 -4.68
C GLN A 232 -12.91 14.70 -4.05
N ALA A 233 -11.76 14.22 -3.61
CA ALA A 233 -11.62 12.93 -2.94
C ALA A 233 -11.80 13.02 -1.41
N SER A 234 -11.94 14.22 -0.85
CA SER A 234 -11.92 14.42 0.62
C SER A 234 -13.07 13.74 1.36
N ALA A 235 -14.24 13.60 0.70
CA ALA A 235 -15.41 12.96 1.30
C ALA A 235 -15.51 11.45 1.00
N LEU A 236 -14.60 10.90 0.18
CA LEU A 236 -14.63 9.48 -0.16
C LEU A 236 -14.10 8.63 1.00
N THR A 237 -14.79 7.55 1.32
CA THR A 237 -14.32 6.53 2.27
C THR A 237 -14.92 5.16 1.94
N GLY A 238 -14.14 4.10 2.09
CA GLY A 238 -14.51 2.73 1.77
C GLY A 238 -14.51 2.41 0.26
N GLU A 239 -13.99 3.31 -0.57
CA GLU A 239 -14.13 3.24 -2.02
C GLU A 239 -12.94 2.57 -2.72
N TYR A 240 -13.25 1.90 -3.85
CA TYR A 240 -12.28 1.38 -4.79
C TYR A 240 -12.25 2.27 -6.04
N VAL A 241 -11.08 2.80 -6.36
CA VAL A 241 -10.91 3.86 -7.35
C VAL A 241 -9.99 3.42 -8.49
N GLN A 242 -10.34 3.78 -9.73
CA GLN A 242 -9.47 3.70 -10.90
C GLN A 242 -9.65 4.96 -11.77
N ASP A 243 -8.55 5.53 -12.23
CA ASP A 243 -8.56 6.75 -13.07
C ASP A 243 -9.43 7.87 -12.47
N GLU A 244 -9.30 8.07 -11.13
CA GLU A 244 -10.01 9.10 -10.37
C GLU A 244 -11.55 8.91 -10.36
N LYS A 245 -12.02 7.67 -10.61
CA LYS A 245 -13.44 7.29 -10.59
C LYS A 245 -13.66 6.15 -9.62
N VAL A 246 -14.74 6.24 -8.85
CA VAL A 246 -15.20 5.15 -7.99
C VAL A 246 -15.75 4.02 -8.86
N LEU A 247 -15.33 2.80 -8.56
CA LEU A 247 -15.79 1.57 -9.22
C LEU A 247 -16.30 0.58 -8.18
N ALA A 248 -17.22 -0.28 -8.58
CA ALA A 248 -17.60 -1.42 -7.76
C ALA A 248 -16.52 -2.51 -7.86
N PRO A 249 -15.92 -2.97 -6.75
CA PRO A 249 -15.01 -4.10 -6.76
C PRO A 249 -15.79 -5.42 -6.89
N SER A 250 -15.07 -6.56 -6.98
CA SER A 250 -15.70 -7.89 -7.06
C SER A 250 -16.66 -8.16 -5.88
N ALA A 251 -17.62 -9.07 -6.06
CA ALA A 251 -18.57 -9.42 -5.01
C ALA A 251 -17.88 -9.88 -3.70
N GLN A 252 -16.79 -10.66 -3.80
CA GLN A 252 -16.03 -11.09 -2.62
C GLN A 252 -15.34 -9.91 -1.90
N ALA A 253 -14.95 -8.87 -2.62
CA ALA A 253 -14.37 -7.65 -2.03
C ALA A 253 -15.42 -6.76 -1.32
N GLN A 254 -16.70 -7.10 -1.45
CA GLN A 254 -17.82 -6.42 -0.80
C GLN A 254 -18.40 -7.22 0.38
N ASP A 255 -17.85 -8.40 0.66
CA ASP A 255 -18.30 -9.28 1.76
C ASP A 255 -17.80 -8.74 3.10
N GLU A 256 -18.71 -8.18 3.90
CA GLU A 256 -18.40 -7.61 5.22
C GLU A 256 -18.01 -8.67 6.25
N THR A 257 -18.58 -9.87 6.17
CA THR A 257 -18.22 -10.98 7.07
C THR A 257 -16.79 -11.43 6.81
N LEU A 258 -16.42 -11.55 5.53
CA LEU A 258 -15.06 -11.88 5.14
C LEU A 258 -14.07 -10.78 5.55
N ALA A 259 -14.46 -9.51 5.41
CA ALA A 259 -13.64 -8.36 5.82
C ALA A 259 -13.37 -8.36 7.33
N ALA A 260 -14.42 -8.58 8.13
CA ALA A 260 -14.29 -8.70 9.59
C ALA A 260 -13.41 -9.88 9.99
N GLY A 261 -13.60 -11.06 9.39
CA GLY A 261 -12.77 -12.25 9.66
C GLY A 261 -11.30 -12.02 9.30
N LEU A 262 -11.02 -11.37 8.15
CA LEU A 262 -9.66 -11.01 7.76
C LEU A 262 -9.03 -10.03 8.76
N TRP A 263 -9.79 -9.08 9.27
CA TRP A 263 -9.31 -8.12 10.28
C TRP A 263 -8.84 -8.85 11.54
N GLU A 264 -9.68 -9.73 12.10
CA GLU A 264 -9.34 -10.47 13.33
C GLU A 264 -8.11 -11.36 13.13
N ARG A 265 -8.03 -12.07 11.99
CA ARG A 265 -6.84 -12.88 11.67
C ARG A 265 -5.58 -12.02 11.47
N SER A 266 -5.74 -10.79 10.93
CA SER A 266 -4.61 -9.86 10.79
C SER A 266 -4.13 -9.33 12.15
N VAL A 267 -5.04 -9.07 13.09
CA VAL A 267 -4.69 -8.73 14.49
C VAL A 267 -3.85 -9.85 15.12
N GLU A 268 -4.30 -11.11 15.00
CA GLU A 268 -3.59 -12.26 15.55
C GLU A 268 -2.18 -12.40 14.94
N LEU A 269 -2.08 -12.36 13.61
CA LEU A 269 -0.82 -12.58 12.88
C LEU A 269 0.20 -11.45 13.08
N THR A 270 -0.26 -10.22 13.33
CA THR A 270 0.62 -9.07 13.57
C THR A 270 0.93 -8.84 15.05
N GLY A 271 0.28 -9.57 15.95
CA GLY A 271 0.40 -9.34 17.40
C GLY A 271 -0.10 -7.96 17.84
N LEU A 272 -0.95 -7.31 17.03
CA LEU A 272 -1.53 -6.02 17.39
C LEU A 272 -2.38 -6.19 18.66
N SER A 273 -2.01 -5.52 19.76
CA SER A 273 -2.73 -5.63 21.01
C SER A 273 -4.16 -5.14 20.85
N ALA A 274 -5.14 -5.87 21.39
CA ALA A 274 -6.55 -5.48 21.41
C ALA A 274 -6.84 -4.12 22.11
N GLY A 275 -5.81 -3.50 22.66
CA GLY A 275 -5.85 -2.19 23.31
C GLY A 275 -5.17 -1.06 22.52
N ALA A 276 -4.65 -1.30 21.31
CA ALA A 276 -4.39 -0.20 20.40
C ALA A 276 -5.74 0.48 20.11
N PRO A 277 -5.85 1.83 20.14
CA PRO A 277 -7.13 2.50 20.01
C PRO A 277 -7.85 1.98 18.78
N ALA A 278 -8.99 1.30 19.05
CA ALA A 278 -9.86 0.72 18.04
C ALA A 278 -10.47 1.84 17.18
#